data_9afb85702c749be7f8e8701535b22061
#
_entry.id   9afb85702c749be7f8e8701535b22061
#
_cell.length_a   1.000
_cell.length_b   1.000
_cell.length_c   1.000
_cell.angle_alpha   90.00
_cell.angle_beta   90.00
_cell.angle_gamma   90.00
#
_symmetry.space_group_name_H-M   'P 1'
#
loop_
_entity.id
_entity.type
_entity.pdbx_description
1 polymer ?
#
loop_
_entity_poly.entity_id
_entity_poly.type
_entity_poly.pdbx_seq_one_letter_code
_entity_poly.pdbx_strand_id
1 'polypeptide(L)'
;MKRKIVAVLTAATLAAGMLAGCGGGGSDSSSGSTDTSGTEASTDDSSGGSGTAASEGITTEVGTPRSETLIVECQSPTDVPGQFNSYMKGTQMGFGIHQLMSAHLWEMDTAKGEQWGEIADGMPESNDDFTEWTVKVRQGIKWSDGEDVTADDVVFTFNMIKENDGINASAATNLYIDSVEKVDDYTVLFKMKESFPRFVQRYGITVWGTDYRIVPEHIYSKQSDVTTFKDEDPVVAGPYTVKDYDSLGDWVLYELRDDWQESTLGVAGSTQYDYAEGATPPKYVWFRTFADSTTK
;
A
#
# COMPACT_ATOMS: atom_id res chain seq x y z
N MET A 1 -39.58 -23.45 41.89
CA MET A 1 -39.34 -22.12 42.50
C MET A 1 -38.94 -21.15 41.42
N LYS A 2 -39.79 -20.21 41.11
CA LYS A 2 -39.60 -19.16 40.11
C LYS A 2 -38.86 -17.98 40.75
N ARG A 3 -37.74 -17.52 40.19
CA ARG A 3 -37.17 -16.21 40.53
C ARG A 3 -37.13 -15.36 39.27
N LYS A 4 -37.88 -14.26 39.35
CA LYS A 4 -37.96 -13.17 38.38
C LYS A 4 -36.72 -12.30 38.55
N ILE A 5 -36.06 -11.94 37.45
CA ILE A 5 -35.06 -10.89 37.41
C ILE A 5 -35.68 -9.67 36.75
N VAL A 6 -35.63 -8.58 37.50
CA VAL A 6 -36.15 -7.25 37.12
C VAL A 6 -35.07 -6.53 36.34
N ALA A 7 -35.38 -6.07 35.14
CA ALA A 7 -34.55 -5.19 34.35
C ALA A 7 -34.78 -3.73 34.76
N VAL A 8 -33.73 -3.01 35.09
CA VAL A 8 -33.78 -1.56 35.35
C VAL A 8 -33.29 -0.85 34.09
N LEU A 9 -34.20 -0.15 33.42
CA LEU A 9 -33.91 0.83 32.38
C LEU A 9 -33.53 2.16 33.05
N THR A 10 -32.33 2.65 32.75
CA THR A 10 -31.98 4.05 33.00
C THR A 10 -31.94 4.80 31.66
N ALA A 11 -32.88 5.71 31.51
CA ALA A 11 -32.91 6.66 30.40
C ALA A 11 -32.03 7.88 30.77
N ALA A 12 -31.08 8.21 29.89
CA ALA A 12 -30.33 9.45 29.95
C ALA A 12 -30.85 10.41 28.88
N THR A 13 -31.39 11.52 29.32
CA THR A 13 -31.88 12.63 28.51
C THR A 13 -30.75 13.50 28.00
N LEU A 14 -30.68 13.68 26.66
CA LEU A 14 -29.84 14.69 26.01
C LEU A 14 -30.55 16.04 26.00
N ALA A 15 -29.91 17.05 26.55
CA ALA A 15 -30.31 18.46 26.43
C ALA A 15 -29.64 19.07 25.19
N ALA A 16 -30.47 19.55 24.26
CA ALA A 16 -30.06 20.34 23.12
C ALA A 16 -29.90 21.80 23.52
N GLY A 17 -28.74 22.40 23.26
CA GLY A 17 -28.50 23.83 23.37
C GLY A 17 -28.29 24.45 21.99
N MET A 18 -29.32 25.14 21.47
CA MET A 18 -29.22 26.04 20.33
C MET A 18 -28.68 27.40 20.80
N LEU A 19 -27.71 27.94 20.14
CA LEU A 19 -27.42 29.38 20.16
C LEU A 19 -27.35 29.88 18.71
N ALA A 20 -28.40 30.60 18.35
CA ALA A 20 -28.47 31.48 17.19
C ALA A 20 -27.82 32.83 17.58
N GLY A 21 -26.97 33.35 16.71
CA GLY A 21 -26.42 34.70 16.81
C GLY A 21 -26.39 35.33 15.42
N CYS A 22 -27.36 36.17 15.15
CA CYS A 22 -27.53 36.99 13.94
C CYS A 22 -27.06 38.41 14.25
N GLY A 23 -26.48 39.10 13.25
CA GLY A 23 -26.20 40.54 13.25
C GLY A 23 -25.03 40.80 12.30
N GLY A 24 -25.09 41.44 11.18
CA GLY A 24 -25.95 42.49 10.67
C GLY A 24 -25.24 43.80 10.51
N GLY A 25 -24.94 44.22 9.25
CA GLY A 25 -24.87 45.60 8.79
C GLY A 25 -23.51 46.31 8.95
N GLY A 26 -22.93 46.84 7.90
CA GLY A 26 -23.26 47.94 7.08
C GLY A 26 -22.06 48.85 6.84
N SER A 27 -21.72 49.15 5.61
CA SER A 27 -21.35 50.40 4.94
C SER A 27 -20.50 51.45 5.69
N ASP A 28 -19.45 51.96 5.13
CA ASP A 28 -19.27 53.01 4.15
C ASP A 28 -17.84 53.58 4.14
N SER A 29 -17.35 53.75 2.96
CA SER A 29 -16.67 54.85 2.31
C SER A 29 -15.67 55.76 3.09
N SER A 30 -14.53 55.96 2.59
CA SER A 30 -14.03 57.14 1.85
C SER A 30 -12.53 57.30 1.90
N SER A 31 -11.92 57.29 0.74
CA SER A 31 -11.08 58.32 0.11
C SER A 31 -9.92 58.91 0.89
N GLY A 32 -8.77 58.85 0.28
CA GLY A 32 -7.59 59.66 0.57
C GLY A 32 -6.41 59.36 -0.34
N SER A 33 -6.32 60.09 -1.43
CA SER A 33 -5.19 60.19 -2.37
C SER A 33 -3.96 60.82 -1.74
N THR A 34 -2.80 60.45 -2.23
CA THR A 34 -1.78 61.31 -2.87
C THR A 34 -0.47 60.54 -3.00
N ASP A 35 -0.06 60.26 -4.24
CA ASP A 35 1.06 60.89 -5.01
C ASP A 35 2.47 60.64 -4.40
N THR A 36 3.50 60.24 -5.06
CA THR A 36 4.05 60.45 -6.40
C THR A 36 5.40 59.76 -6.51
N SER A 37 5.75 59.48 -7.72
CA SER A 37 7.06 59.26 -8.37
C SER A 37 7.56 57.82 -8.34
N GLY A 38 7.68 57.13 -9.42
CA GLY A 38 8.15 57.51 -10.77
C GLY A 38 9.58 57.04 -10.94
N THR A 39 9.77 55.95 -11.67
CA THR A 39 10.90 55.81 -12.60
C THR A 39 10.75 54.49 -13.37
N GLU A 40 10.42 54.64 -14.57
CA GLU A 40 10.84 54.08 -15.85
C GLU A 40 11.05 52.57 -16.00
N ALA A 41 10.35 52.12 -17.01
CA ALA A 41 10.46 50.88 -17.73
C ALA A 41 11.84 50.69 -18.37
N SER A 42 12.30 49.47 -18.34
CA SER A 42 13.08 48.91 -19.43
C SER A 42 12.52 47.55 -19.77
N THR A 43 11.85 47.56 -20.90
CA THR A 43 11.59 46.39 -21.71
C THR A 43 12.90 45.80 -22.19
N ASP A 44 13.15 44.55 -21.82
CA ASP A 44 14.05 43.72 -22.61
C ASP A 44 13.33 42.44 -22.96
N ASP A 45 13.06 42.36 -24.24
CA ASP A 45 12.53 41.26 -25.02
C ASP A 45 13.71 40.27 -25.19
N SER A 46 13.59 39.06 -24.67
CA SER A 46 14.40 37.96 -25.18
C SER A 46 13.68 36.64 -25.08
N SER A 47 13.13 36.32 -26.21
CA SER A 47 13.04 35.00 -26.88
C SER A 47 13.23 33.77 -26.01
N GLY A 48 12.26 32.91 -26.21
CA GLY A 48 12.21 31.50 -25.77
C GLY A 48 13.52 30.76 -25.91
N GLY A 49 13.94 30.28 -24.78
CA GLY A 49 14.88 29.18 -24.63
C GLY A 49 14.21 28.13 -23.80
N SER A 50 13.68 27.09 -24.47
CA SER A 50 13.41 25.81 -23.83
C SER A 50 14.75 25.26 -23.35
N GLY A 51 15.19 25.74 -22.20
CA GLY A 51 16.33 25.21 -21.49
C GLY A 51 15.85 24.07 -20.60
N THR A 52 15.96 22.84 -21.04
CA THR A 52 16.25 21.71 -20.17
C THR A 52 17.59 22.00 -19.49
N ALA A 53 17.58 22.90 -18.50
CA ALA A 53 18.71 23.09 -17.61
C ALA A 53 18.85 21.81 -16.81
N ALA A 54 19.92 21.09 -17.11
CA ALA A 54 20.36 19.89 -16.46
C ALA A 54 20.26 20.06 -14.92
N SER A 55 19.41 19.26 -14.30
CA SER A 55 19.40 19.01 -12.86
C SER A 55 20.59 18.09 -12.46
N GLU A 56 21.62 18.05 -13.30
CA GLU A 56 22.85 17.34 -13.05
C GLU A 56 23.56 17.99 -11.86
N GLY A 57 23.55 17.25 -10.72
CA GLY A 57 24.28 17.62 -9.52
C GLY A 57 23.47 18.01 -8.31
N ILE A 58 22.13 18.14 -8.40
CA ILE A 58 21.29 18.36 -7.22
C ILE A 58 20.96 17.00 -6.59
N THR A 59 21.37 16.82 -5.32
CA THR A 59 21.03 15.64 -4.53
C THR A 59 19.92 15.95 -3.52
N THR A 60 19.15 14.93 -3.16
CA THR A 60 18.19 15.00 -2.06
C THR A 60 18.89 14.97 -0.72
N GLU A 61 18.15 15.19 0.37
CA GLU A 61 18.66 15.09 1.75
C GLU A 61 19.14 13.66 2.09
N VAL A 62 18.59 12.64 1.42
CA VAL A 62 19.00 11.22 1.55
C VAL A 62 20.10 10.83 0.54
N GLY A 63 20.71 11.79 -0.14
CA GLY A 63 21.89 11.58 -1.02
C GLY A 63 21.60 11.00 -2.40
N THR A 64 20.34 10.88 -2.82
CA THR A 64 19.96 10.42 -4.16
C THR A 64 19.85 11.58 -5.15
N PRO A 65 20.12 11.36 -6.48
CA PRO A 65 19.93 12.41 -7.49
C PRO A 65 18.47 12.88 -7.53
N ARG A 66 18.25 14.20 -7.47
CA ARG A 66 16.89 14.77 -7.47
C ARG A 66 16.10 14.41 -8.73
N SER A 67 16.77 14.32 -9.88
CA SER A 67 16.19 13.96 -11.17
C SER A 67 15.70 12.50 -11.26
N GLU A 68 16.20 11.62 -10.39
CA GLU A 68 15.88 10.19 -10.37
C GLU A 68 14.98 9.82 -9.17
N THR A 69 14.65 10.80 -8.30
CA THR A 69 13.95 10.56 -7.04
C THR A 69 12.53 11.11 -7.05
N LEU A 70 11.54 10.25 -6.92
CA LEU A 70 10.17 10.63 -6.58
C LEU A 70 10.08 10.85 -5.06
N ILE A 71 9.67 12.03 -4.64
CA ILE A 71 9.45 12.36 -3.23
C ILE A 71 7.96 12.25 -2.95
N VAL A 72 7.60 11.41 -1.98
CA VAL A 72 6.23 11.18 -1.53
C VAL A 72 6.12 11.61 -0.08
N GLU A 73 5.16 12.46 0.19
CA GLU A 73 4.97 13.05 1.50
C GLU A 73 3.79 12.40 2.23
N CYS A 74 4.03 11.93 3.44
CA CYS A 74 3.08 11.19 4.28
C CYS A 74 2.81 11.91 5.59
N GLN A 75 1.64 11.67 6.19
CA GLN A 75 1.21 12.35 7.40
C GLN A 75 1.69 11.68 8.70
N SER A 76 2.08 10.43 8.63
CA SER A 76 2.44 9.64 9.83
C SER A 76 3.75 8.89 9.63
N PRO A 77 4.61 8.84 10.64
CA PRO A 77 5.81 8.01 10.61
C PRO A 77 5.46 6.52 10.59
N THR A 78 6.44 5.68 10.27
CA THR A 78 6.31 4.23 10.46
C THR A 78 6.51 3.89 11.94
N ASP A 79 5.66 3.02 12.48
CA ASP A 79 5.68 2.70 13.91
C ASP A 79 6.92 1.89 14.33
N VAL A 80 7.50 1.11 13.43
CA VAL A 80 8.66 0.25 13.72
C VAL A 80 9.68 0.35 12.58
N PRO A 81 10.66 1.25 12.68
CA PRO A 81 11.73 1.35 11.69
C PRO A 81 12.52 0.05 11.54
N GLY A 82 12.85 -0.30 10.29
CA GLY A 82 13.60 -1.52 9.98
C GLY A 82 12.81 -2.81 10.19
N GLN A 83 11.48 -2.73 10.15
CA GLN A 83 10.60 -3.88 10.22
C GLN A 83 9.70 -3.88 8.99
N PHE A 84 9.85 -4.91 8.13
CA PHE A 84 9.14 -4.99 6.86
C PHE A 84 8.24 -6.24 6.75
N ASN A 85 8.15 -7.05 7.82
CA ASN A 85 7.24 -8.18 7.89
C ASN A 85 5.80 -7.73 8.22
N SER A 86 4.89 -7.84 7.26
CA SER A 86 3.48 -7.49 7.41
C SER A 86 2.70 -8.37 8.41
N TYR A 87 3.25 -9.52 8.76
CA TYR A 87 2.62 -10.48 9.67
C TYR A 87 3.11 -10.36 11.12
N MET A 88 4.04 -9.47 11.38
CA MET A 88 4.49 -9.19 12.74
C MET A 88 3.39 -8.50 13.54
N LYS A 89 3.15 -8.99 14.76
CA LYS A 89 2.08 -8.50 15.62
C LYS A 89 2.30 -7.04 16.04
N GLY A 90 1.26 -6.23 15.91
CA GLY A 90 1.27 -4.83 16.36
C GLY A 90 1.96 -3.87 15.42
N THR A 91 2.33 -4.29 14.22
CA THR A 91 2.94 -3.43 13.22
C THR A 91 1.91 -2.82 12.30
N GLN A 92 2.01 -1.53 12.09
CA GLN A 92 1.32 -0.86 10.99
C GLN A 92 2.31 -0.68 9.85
N MET A 93 1.95 -1.21 8.70
CA MET A 93 2.76 -1.10 7.50
C MET A 93 2.46 0.23 6.83
N GLY A 94 3.42 1.15 6.88
CA GLY A 94 3.32 2.46 6.24
C GLY A 94 4.10 2.56 4.93
N PHE A 95 4.04 3.72 4.34
CA PHE A 95 5.01 4.31 3.41
C PHE A 95 5.53 3.44 2.27
N GLY A 96 4.66 3.09 1.33
CA GLY A 96 5.08 2.48 0.08
C GLY A 96 5.32 0.98 0.13
N ILE A 97 5.34 0.36 1.31
CA ILE A 97 5.57 -1.08 1.43
C ILE A 97 4.52 -1.87 0.64
N HIS A 98 3.25 -1.47 0.72
CA HIS A 98 2.17 -2.09 -0.03
C HIS A 98 2.30 -1.92 -1.54
N GLN A 99 2.64 -0.71 -1.96
CA GLN A 99 2.60 -0.33 -3.37
C GLN A 99 3.89 -0.69 -4.11
N LEU A 100 5.02 -0.77 -3.38
CA LEU A 100 6.33 -0.88 -3.99
C LEU A 100 6.99 -2.25 -3.82
N MET A 101 6.72 -2.91 -2.69
CA MET A 101 7.42 -4.13 -2.29
C MET A 101 6.51 -5.35 -2.24
N SER A 102 5.29 -5.17 -1.71
CA SER A 102 4.39 -6.27 -1.47
C SER A 102 3.76 -6.78 -2.75
N ALA A 103 3.27 -8.01 -2.69
CA ALA A 103 2.55 -8.64 -3.76
C ALA A 103 1.28 -9.33 -3.22
N HIS A 104 0.20 -9.24 -3.98
CA HIS A 104 -1.10 -9.80 -3.65
C HIS A 104 -1.59 -10.68 -4.81
N LEU A 105 -2.60 -11.48 -4.57
CA LEU A 105 -3.20 -12.26 -5.66
C LEU A 105 -3.88 -11.32 -6.66
N TRP A 106 -4.64 -10.33 -6.18
CA TRP A 106 -5.34 -9.36 -7.01
C TRP A 106 -5.19 -7.96 -6.42
N GLU A 107 -5.26 -6.99 -7.30
CA GLU A 107 -5.26 -5.57 -7.00
C GLU A 107 -6.54 -4.89 -7.52
N MET A 108 -6.82 -3.70 -7.02
CA MET A 108 -7.96 -2.89 -7.45
C MET A 108 -7.53 -1.45 -7.75
N ASP A 109 -7.83 -0.98 -8.96
CA ASP A 109 -7.83 0.43 -9.27
C ASP A 109 -9.04 1.09 -8.57
N THR A 110 -8.78 1.78 -7.47
CA THR A 110 -9.82 2.41 -6.65
C THR A 110 -10.52 3.57 -7.37
N ALA A 111 -9.87 4.19 -8.34
CA ALA A 111 -10.44 5.29 -9.11
C ALA A 111 -11.43 4.79 -10.16
N LYS A 112 -11.13 3.64 -10.78
CA LYS A 112 -11.97 3.01 -11.83
C LYS A 112 -12.89 1.93 -11.27
N GLY A 113 -12.56 1.36 -10.08
CA GLY A 113 -13.24 0.19 -9.52
C GLY A 113 -12.94 -1.11 -10.28
N GLU A 114 -11.88 -1.12 -11.08
CA GLU A 114 -11.44 -2.28 -11.85
C GLU A 114 -10.53 -3.17 -11.01
N GLN A 115 -10.71 -4.49 -11.15
CA GLN A 115 -9.91 -5.51 -10.47
C GLN A 115 -9.06 -6.23 -11.50
N TRP A 116 -7.82 -6.54 -11.16
CA TRP A 116 -6.89 -7.26 -12.02
C TRP A 116 -6.02 -8.22 -11.22
N GLY A 117 -5.53 -9.28 -11.87
CA GLY A 117 -4.62 -10.23 -11.23
C GLY A 117 -3.21 -9.66 -11.17
N GLU A 118 -2.62 -9.64 -9.99
CA GLU A 118 -1.22 -9.30 -9.78
C GLU A 118 -0.37 -10.59 -9.83
N ILE A 119 -0.26 -11.32 -8.71
CA ILE A 119 0.33 -12.67 -8.72
C ILE A 119 -0.60 -13.66 -9.40
N ALA A 120 -1.92 -13.51 -9.24
CA ALA A 120 -2.86 -14.35 -9.96
C ALA A 120 -2.89 -14.01 -11.46
N ASP A 121 -2.93 -15.01 -12.31
CA ASP A 121 -3.08 -14.85 -13.76
C ASP A 121 -4.58 -14.75 -14.11
N GLY A 122 -5.13 -13.55 -13.93
CA GLY A 122 -6.53 -13.25 -14.11
C GLY A 122 -7.41 -13.56 -12.90
N MET A 123 -8.73 -13.60 -13.12
CA MET A 123 -9.69 -13.93 -12.07
C MET A 123 -9.78 -15.44 -11.84
N PRO A 124 -10.04 -15.90 -10.60
CA PRO A 124 -10.10 -17.31 -10.29
C PRO A 124 -11.37 -17.95 -10.86
N GLU A 125 -11.31 -19.26 -11.10
CA GLU A 125 -12.45 -20.07 -11.49
C GLU A 125 -13.09 -20.70 -10.24
N SER A 126 -14.41 -20.73 -10.17
CA SER A 126 -15.15 -21.42 -9.11
C SER A 126 -15.95 -22.59 -9.64
N ASN A 127 -16.26 -23.54 -8.75
CA ASN A 127 -17.35 -24.47 -9.01
C ASN A 127 -18.73 -23.78 -8.87
N ASP A 128 -19.82 -24.48 -9.23
CA ASP A 128 -21.17 -23.91 -9.30
C ASP A 128 -21.71 -23.41 -7.95
N ASP A 129 -21.26 -23.98 -6.84
CA ASP A 129 -21.70 -23.64 -5.48
C ASP A 129 -20.70 -22.78 -4.70
N PHE A 130 -19.63 -22.31 -5.35
CA PHE A 130 -18.61 -21.44 -4.77
C PHE A 130 -17.90 -22.02 -3.53
N THR A 131 -17.78 -23.34 -3.46
CA THR A 131 -17.06 -24.06 -2.41
C THR A 131 -15.62 -24.40 -2.79
N GLU A 132 -15.28 -24.31 -4.08
CA GLU A 132 -13.92 -24.50 -4.59
C GLU A 132 -13.56 -23.34 -5.52
N TRP A 133 -12.32 -22.84 -5.37
CA TRP A 133 -11.77 -21.77 -6.17
C TRP A 133 -10.39 -22.16 -6.69
N THR A 134 -10.23 -22.17 -8.00
CA THR A 134 -8.94 -22.41 -8.66
C THR A 134 -8.29 -21.11 -9.03
N VAL A 135 -7.09 -20.89 -8.52
CA VAL A 135 -6.25 -19.70 -8.79
C VAL A 135 -5.07 -20.12 -9.62
N LYS A 136 -4.89 -19.48 -10.76
CA LYS A 136 -3.65 -19.60 -11.56
C LYS A 136 -2.64 -18.57 -11.07
N VAL A 137 -1.42 -19.00 -10.83
CA VAL A 137 -0.28 -18.14 -10.49
C VAL A 137 0.40 -17.71 -11.79
N ARG A 138 0.67 -16.42 -11.91
CA ARG A 138 1.29 -15.83 -13.10
C ARG A 138 2.75 -16.24 -13.18
N GLN A 139 3.15 -16.77 -14.32
CA GLN A 139 4.53 -17.17 -14.58
C GLN A 139 5.42 -15.98 -14.93
N GLY A 140 6.70 -16.07 -14.58
CA GLY A 140 7.72 -15.08 -14.91
C GLY A 140 7.90 -13.98 -13.87
N ILE A 141 7.10 -13.96 -12.80
CA ILE A 141 7.35 -13.09 -11.64
C ILE A 141 8.44 -13.73 -10.79
N LYS A 142 9.43 -12.93 -10.40
CA LYS A 142 10.51 -13.34 -9.52
C LYS A 142 10.57 -12.55 -8.24
N TRP A 143 10.95 -13.22 -7.19
CA TRP A 143 11.42 -12.60 -5.97
C TRP A 143 12.73 -11.81 -6.23
N SER A 144 13.04 -10.84 -5.36
CA SER A 144 14.23 -9.98 -5.52
C SER A 144 15.57 -10.71 -5.36
N ASP A 145 15.57 -11.95 -4.91
CA ASP A 145 16.72 -12.84 -4.83
C ASP A 145 16.85 -13.79 -6.03
N GLY A 146 15.93 -13.67 -7.01
CA GLY A 146 15.94 -14.40 -8.27
C GLY A 146 15.13 -15.70 -8.29
N GLU A 147 14.57 -16.15 -7.16
CA GLU A 147 13.67 -17.31 -7.11
C GLU A 147 12.32 -16.99 -7.78
N ASP A 148 11.70 -18.00 -8.39
CA ASP A 148 10.39 -17.82 -9.04
C ASP A 148 9.26 -17.72 -8.01
N VAL A 149 8.29 -16.83 -8.26
CA VAL A 149 7.02 -16.83 -7.51
C VAL A 149 6.15 -17.96 -8.01
N THR A 150 5.75 -18.87 -7.12
CA THR A 150 5.03 -20.09 -7.47
C THR A 150 3.81 -20.34 -6.59
N ALA A 151 3.09 -21.42 -6.86
CA ALA A 151 1.99 -21.90 -6.04
C ALA A 151 2.43 -22.25 -4.61
N ASP A 152 3.69 -22.63 -4.39
CA ASP A 152 4.20 -22.94 -3.05
C ASP A 152 4.13 -21.71 -2.14
N ASP A 153 4.49 -20.52 -2.64
CA ASP A 153 4.43 -19.26 -1.89
C ASP A 153 2.99 -18.92 -1.46
N VAL A 154 2.03 -19.13 -2.38
CA VAL A 154 0.62 -18.88 -2.10
C VAL A 154 0.09 -19.86 -1.05
N VAL A 155 0.32 -21.16 -1.25
CA VAL A 155 -0.11 -22.23 -0.32
C VAL A 155 0.53 -22.02 1.05
N PHE A 156 1.84 -21.75 1.09
CA PHE A 156 2.56 -21.47 2.31
C PHE A 156 1.96 -20.26 3.06
N THR A 157 1.76 -19.15 2.35
CA THR A 157 1.23 -17.93 2.97
C THR A 157 -0.12 -18.16 3.64
N PHE A 158 -1.07 -18.78 2.95
CA PHE A 158 -2.39 -19.01 3.53
C PHE A 158 -2.36 -20.03 4.68
N ASN A 159 -1.55 -21.08 4.61
CA ASN A 159 -1.38 -22.04 5.71
C ASN A 159 -0.68 -21.39 6.89
N MET A 160 0.36 -20.58 6.69
CA MET A 160 1.02 -19.79 7.72
C MET A 160 0.01 -18.89 8.46
N ILE A 161 -0.86 -18.19 7.74
CA ILE A 161 -1.92 -17.37 8.33
C ILE A 161 -2.88 -18.22 9.16
N LYS A 162 -3.30 -19.38 8.65
CA LYS A 162 -4.23 -20.28 9.34
C LYS A 162 -3.66 -20.88 10.61
N GLU A 163 -2.37 -21.20 10.62
CA GLU A 163 -1.69 -21.90 11.71
C GLU A 163 -1.22 -20.96 12.85
N ASN A 164 -1.21 -19.64 12.60
CA ASN A 164 -0.70 -18.66 13.57
C ASN A 164 -1.81 -17.72 14.07
N ASP A 165 -2.39 -18.01 15.22
CA ASP A 165 -3.43 -17.20 15.86
C ASP A 165 -2.98 -15.75 16.19
N GLY A 166 -1.68 -15.50 16.21
CA GLY A 166 -1.10 -14.16 16.39
C GLY A 166 -1.24 -13.25 15.17
N ILE A 167 -1.53 -13.81 13.99
CA ILE A 167 -1.78 -13.05 12.75
C ILE A 167 -3.22 -12.57 12.72
N ASN A 168 -3.43 -11.27 12.49
CA ASN A 168 -4.77 -10.65 12.50
C ASN A 168 -5.78 -11.34 11.58
N ALA A 169 -5.33 -11.83 10.41
CA ALA A 169 -6.18 -12.50 9.44
C ALA A 169 -6.52 -13.95 9.81
N SER A 170 -5.83 -14.58 10.78
CA SER A 170 -5.94 -16.01 11.08
C SER A 170 -7.38 -16.45 11.38
N ALA A 171 -8.04 -15.78 12.31
CA ALA A 171 -9.42 -16.12 12.69
C ALA A 171 -10.39 -16.06 11.51
N ALA A 172 -10.29 -15.01 10.70
CA ALA A 172 -11.15 -14.82 9.52
C ALA A 172 -10.85 -15.83 8.41
N THR A 173 -9.57 -16.17 8.21
CA THR A 173 -9.16 -17.20 7.25
C THR A 173 -9.68 -18.56 7.66
N ASN A 174 -9.51 -18.92 8.94
CA ASN A 174 -10.00 -20.18 9.50
C ASN A 174 -11.53 -20.29 9.53
N LEU A 175 -12.25 -19.15 9.52
CA LEU A 175 -13.71 -19.17 9.48
C LEU A 175 -14.25 -19.74 8.15
N TYR A 176 -13.60 -19.40 7.02
CA TYR A 176 -14.13 -19.69 5.69
C TYR A 176 -13.31 -20.69 4.88
N ILE A 177 -11.98 -20.72 5.02
CA ILE A 177 -11.12 -21.62 4.26
C ILE A 177 -10.96 -22.96 5.00
N ASP A 178 -11.32 -24.04 4.32
CA ASP A 178 -11.06 -25.41 4.78
C ASP A 178 -9.61 -25.79 4.50
N SER A 179 -9.19 -25.82 3.24
CA SER A 179 -7.81 -26.09 2.83
C SER A 179 -7.35 -25.22 1.67
N VAL A 180 -6.03 -25.09 1.54
CA VAL A 180 -5.34 -24.49 0.39
C VAL A 180 -4.32 -25.50 -0.09
N GLU A 181 -4.44 -25.94 -1.35
CA GLU A 181 -3.70 -27.07 -1.89
C GLU A 181 -2.98 -26.67 -3.18
N LYS A 182 -1.73 -27.08 -3.31
CA LYS A 182 -0.98 -27.00 -4.58
C LYS A 182 -1.51 -28.08 -5.53
N VAL A 183 -1.95 -27.66 -6.72
CA VAL A 183 -2.35 -28.59 -7.80
C VAL A 183 -1.15 -28.88 -8.71
N ASP A 184 -0.44 -27.81 -9.11
CA ASP A 184 0.82 -27.83 -9.83
C ASP A 184 1.64 -26.58 -9.45
N ASP A 185 2.79 -26.36 -10.07
CA ASP A 185 3.70 -25.26 -9.73
C ASP A 185 3.08 -23.86 -9.91
N TYR A 186 1.99 -23.74 -10.67
CA TYR A 186 1.32 -22.48 -10.96
C TYR A 186 -0.21 -22.57 -10.81
N THR A 187 -0.70 -23.55 -10.03
CA THR A 187 -2.13 -23.71 -9.78
C THR A 187 -2.40 -24.04 -8.33
N VAL A 188 -3.26 -23.25 -7.70
CA VAL A 188 -3.68 -23.40 -6.30
C VAL A 188 -5.19 -23.64 -6.25
N LEU A 189 -5.62 -24.63 -5.46
CA LEU A 189 -7.01 -24.93 -5.15
C LEU A 189 -7.31 -24.49 -3.72
N PHE A 190 -8.28 -23.59 -3.58
CA PHE A 190 -8.86 -23.20 -2.30
C PHE A 190 -10.18 -23.96 -2.11
N LYS A 191 -10.31 -24.68 -1.00
CA LYS A 191 -11.57 -25.29 -0.58
C LYS A 191 -12.17 -24.48 0.56
N MET A 192 -13.44 -24.13 0.39
CA MET A 192 -14.18 -23.34 1.35
C MET A 192 -15.07 -24.24 2.21
N LYS A 193 -15.27 -23.89 3.48
CA LYS A 193 -16.15 -24.61 4.42
C LYS A 193 -17.63 -24.50 4.06
N GLU A 194 -17.98 -23.45 3.33
CA GLU A 194 -19.33 -23.15 2.84
C GLU A 194 -19.25 -22.32 1.56
N SER A 195 -20.37 -22.12 0.88
CA SER A 195 -20.46 -21.28 -0.31
C SER A 195 -19.93 -19.87 -0.04
N PHE A 196 -18.90 -19.44 -0.79
CA PHE A 196 -18.23 -18.17 -0.56
C PHE A 196 -17.99 -17.36 -1.85
N PRO A 197 -19.03 -16.74 -2.43
CA PRO A 197 -18.92 -16.02 -3.70
C PRO A 197 -18.12 -14.72 -3.63
N ARG A 198 -17.73 -14.25 -2.41
CA ARG A 198 -16.90 -13.06 -2.20
C ARG A 198 -15.41 -13.36 -2.06
N PHE A 199 -14.96 -14.45 -2.63
CA PHE A 199 -13.58 -14.94 -2.48
C PHE A 199 -12.54 -13.88 -2.88
N VAL A 200 -12.63 -13.30 -4.08
CA VAL A 200 -11.68 -12.30 -4.57
C VAL A 200 -11.70 -11.05 -3.70
N GLN A 201 -12.89 -10.54 -3.34
CA GLN A 201 -13.02 -9.35 -2.50
C GLN A 201 -12.45 -9.55 -1.09
N ARG A 202 -12.45 -10.79 -0.60
CA ARG A 202 -11.94 -11.10 0.75
C ARG A 202 -10.44 -11.33 0.77
N TYR A 203 -9.92 -12.06 -0.21
CA TYR A 203 -8.54 -12.56 -0.14
C TYR A 203 -7.58 -11.91 -1.13
N GLY A 204 -8.09 -11.08 -2.02
CA GLY A 204 -7.30 -10.51 -3.10
C GLY A 204 -7.25 -9.01 -3.15
N ILE A 205 -8.29 -8.32 -2.69
CA ILE A 205 -8.37 -6.88 -2.88
C ILE A 205 -8.06 -6.17 -1.58
N THR A 206 -7.01 -5.39 -1.61
CA THR A 206 -6.62 -4.60 -0.47
C THR A 206 -6.68 -3.13 -0.80
N VAL A 207 -7.73 -2.43 -0.38
CA VAL A 207 -7.76 -0.96 -0.43
C VAL A 207 -6.86 -0.37 0.68
N TRP A 208 -6.84 -1.05 1.84
CA TRP A 208 -6.04 -0.71 3.01
C TRP A 208 -5.42 -1.97 3.63
N GLY A 209 -5.64 -3.11 2.98
CA GLY A 209 -5.43 -4.40 3.55
C GLY A 209 -3.99 -4.83 3.48
N THR A 210 -3.62 -5.43 4.53
CA THR A 210 -2.29 -5.94 4.79
C THR A 210 -2.35 -7.44 4.99
N ASP A 211 -3.58 -7.99 4.91
CA ASP A 211 -3.85 -9.27 5.54
C ASP A 211 -3.41 -10.49 4.72
N TYR A 212 -3.24 -10.35 3.39
CA TYR A 212 -2.99 -11.48 2.49
C TYR A 212 -1.88 -11.21 1.48
N ARG A 213 -0.78 -10.62 1.96
CA ARG A 213 0.43 -10.49 1.14
C ARG A 213 1.09 -11.84 0.98
N ILE A 214 1.41 -12.17 -0.25
CA ILE A 214 2.16 -13.38 -0.52
C ILE A 214 3.61 -13.14 -0.08
N VAL A 215 4.16 -14.09 0.66
CA VAL A 215 5.54 -14.05 1.16
C VAL A 215 6.35 -15.20 0.56
N PRO A 216 7.68 -15.03 0.42
CA PRO A 216 8.55 -16.07 -0.11
C PRO A 216 8.61 -17.26 0.88
N GLU A 217 8.12 -18.42 0.44
CA GLU A 217 8.12 -19.64 1.25
C GLU A 217 9.53 -19.97 1.74
N HIS A 218 10.52 -19.91 0.84
CA HIS A 218 11.91 -20.27 1.12
C HIS A 218 12.59 -19.38 2.18
N ILE A 219 12.01 -18.21 2.53
CA ILE A 219 12.47 -17.33 3.61
C ILE A 219 11.66 -17.56 4.88
N TYR A 220 10.32 -17.48 4.76
CA TYR A 220 9.42 -17.49 5.91
C TYR A 220 9.30 -18.88 6.56
N SER A 221 9.43 -19.97 5.78
CA SER A 221 9.43 -21.35 6.32
C SER A 221 10.58 -21.64 7.28
N LYS A 222 11.67 -20.88 7.20
CA LYS A 222 12.83 -21.01 8.07
C LYS A 222 12.69 -20.27 9.40
N GLN A 223 11.64 -19.45 9.55
CA GLN A 223 11.44 -18.67 10.77
C GLN A 223 10.77 -19.51 11.85
N SER A 224 11.29 -19.44 13.05
CA SER A 224 10.71 -20.15 14.20
C SER A 224 9.39 -19.56 14.67
N ASP A 225 9.19 -18.27 14.45
CA ASP A 225 7.97 -17.52 14.74
C ASP A 225 7.85 -16.33 13.79
N VAL A 226 6.95 -16.45 12.81
CA VAL A 226 6.71 -15.43 11.82
C VAL A 226 6.10 -14.14 12.38
N THR A 227 5.48 -14.21 13.57
CA THR A 227 4.86 -13.05 14.22
C THR A 227 5.85 -12.16 14.96
N THR A 228 7.09 -12.60 15.09
CA THR A 228 8.18 -11.86 15.74
C THR A 228 9.39 -11.64 14.84
N PHE A 229 9.39 -12.22 13.66
CA PHE A 229 10.42 -12.03 12.63
C PHE A 229 10.34 -10.62 12.03
N LYS A 230 11.39 -9.82 12.13
CA LYS A 230 11.38 -8.43 11.69
C LYS A 230 11.52 -8.24 10.19
N ASP A 231 12.17 -9.14 9.50
CA ASP A 231 12.46 -9.06 8.06
C ASP A 231 13.12 -7.71 7.69
N GLU A 232 14.31 -7.49 8.24
CA GLU A 232 15.04 -6.20 8.08
C GLU A 232 15.59 -6.00 6.65
N ASP A 233 15.79 -7.10 5.91
CA ASP A 233 16.23 -7.11 4.51
C ASP A 233 15.26 -7.99 3.70
N PRO A 234 14.07 -7.47 3.37
CA PRO A 234 12.98 -8.27 2.83
C PRO A 234 13.23 -8.71 1.38
N VAL A 235 12.99 -10.00 1.12
CA VAL A 235 12.86 -10.54 -0.23
C VAL A 235 11.46 -10.24 -0.74
N VAL A 236 11.34 -9.54 -1.87
CA VAL A 236 10.09 -8.94 -2.35
C VAL A 236 9.79 -9.30 -3.79
N ALA A 237 8.51 -9.41 -4.15
CA ALA A 237 8.06 -9.60 -5.52
C ALA A 237 7.69 -8.28 -6.23
N GLY A 238 7.53 -7.20 -5.47
CA GLY A 238 7.33 -5.86 -6.03
C GLY A 238 8.56 -5.30 -6.73
N PRO A 239 8.41 -4.16 -7.43
CA PRO A 239 9.48 -3.58 -8.24
C PRO A 239 10.58 -2.87 -7.45
N TYR A 240 10.39 -2.61 -6.16
CA TYR A 240 11.35 -1.87 -5.33
C TYR A 240 11.78 -2.67 -4.12
N THR A 241 13.02 -2.45 -3.69
CA THR A 241 13.58 -2.92 -2.42
C THR A 241 13.84 -1.72 -1.49
N VAL A 242 13.96 -1.98 -0.18
CA VAL A 242 14.39 -0.94 0.77
C VAL A 242 15.86 -0.66 0.56
N LYS A 243 16.19 0.62 0.35
CA LYS A 243 17.58 1.08 0.26
C LYS A 243 18.10 1.59 1.59
N ASP A 244 17.28 2.38 2.28
CA ASP A 244 17.65 3.01 3.56
C ASP A 244 16.38 3.51 4.27
N TYR A 245 16.47 3.76 5.58
CA TYR A 245 15.37 4.30 6.37
C TYR A 245 15.87 5.04 7.60
N ASP A 246 15.06 5.97 8.09
CA ASP A 246 15.35 6.67 9.34
C ASP A 246 15.03 5.80 10.56
N SER A 247 15.92 5.78 11.53
CA SER A 247 15.77 5.01 12.76
C SER A 247 14.61 5.46 13.66
N LEU A 248 14.10 6.68 13.46
CA LEU A 248 12.92 7.22 14.13
C LEU A 248 11.63 7.00 13.33
N GLY A 249 11.76 6.51 12.09
CA GLY A 249 10.62 6.21 11.23
C GLY A 249 10.11 7.39 10.41
N ASP A 250 10.83 8.49 10.37
CA ASP A 250 10.39 9.69 9.66
C ASP A 250 10.45 9.55 8.14
N TRP A 251 11.25 8.62 7.62
CA TRP A 251 11.34 8.36 6.20
C TRP A 251 11.82 6.95 5.86
N VAL A 252 11.46 6.50 4.64
CA VAL A 252 11.97 5.28 4.01
C VAL A 252 12.32 5.60 2.56
N LEU A 253 13.47 5.14 2.12
CA LEU A 253 13.98 5.25 0.75
C LEU A 253 13.96 3.88 0.07
N TYR A 254 13.30 3.82 -1.07
CA TYR A 254 13.24 2.64 -1.92
C TYR A 254 14.10 2.82 -3.16
N GLU A 255 14.68 1.73 -3.65
CA GLU A 255 15.42 1.67 -4.90
C GLU A 255 14.75 0.68 -5.85
N LEU A 256 14.59 1.08 -7.10
CA LEU A 256 14.10 0.22 -8.17
C LEU A 256 15.07 -0.93 -8.37
N ARG A 257 14.56 -2.17 -8.39
CA ARG A 257 15.34 -3.38 -8.68
C ARG A 257 15.92 -3.28 -10.08
N ASP A 258 17.14 -3.80 -10.28
CA ASP A 258 17.74 -3.87 -11.61
C ASP A 258 16.95 -4.80 -12.55
N ASP A 259 16.29 -5.80 -11.99
CA ASP A 259 15.44 -6.80 -12.65
C ASP A 259 13.93 -6.50 -12.51
N TRP A 260 13.53 -5.25 -12.31
CA TRP A 260 12.13 -4.86 -12.06
C TRP A 260 11.15 -5.35 -13.13
N GLN A 261 11.61 -5.65 -14.35
CA GLN A 261 10.80 -6.24 -15.43
C GLN A 261 10.33 -7.66 -15.09
N GLU A 262 11.00 -8.35 -14.15
CA GLU A 262 10.61 -9.66 -13.62
C GLU A 262 9.80 -9.57 -12.32
N SER A 263 9.54 -8.34 -11.84
CA SER A 263 8.66 -8.09 -10.69
C SER A 263 7.17 -8.13 -11.06
N THR A 264 6.29 -8.01 -10.06
CA THR A 264 4.85 -7.89 -10.30
C THR A 264 4.52 -6.71 -11.23
N LEU A 265 5.22 -5.58 -11.11
CA LEU A 265 5.02 -4.44 -12.00
C LEU A 265 5.39 -4.76 -13.46
N GLY A 266 6.55 -5.39 -13.69
CA GLY A 266 7.02 -5.66 -15.05
C GLY A 266 6.23 -6.74 -15.76
N VAL A 267 5.83 -7.80 -15.06
CA VAL A 267 5.14 -8.97 -15.63
C VAL A 267 3.63 -8.78 -15.67
N ALA A 268 3.01 -8.37 -14.58
CA ALA A 268 1.56 -8.19 -14.48
C ALA A 268 1.10 -6.80 -14.92
N GLY A 269 1.99 -5.82 -14.86
CA GLY A 269 1.65 -4.41 -14.95
C GLY A 269 1.03 -3.89 -13.65
N SER A 270 0.77 -2.59 -13.60
CA SER A 270 0.07 -1.98 -12.50
C SER A 270 -0.89 -0.92 -13.01
N THR A 271 -2.15 -1.00 -12.60
CA THR A 271 -3.13 0.06 -12.87
C THR A 271 -2.94 1.27 -11.95
N GLN A 272 -2.18 1.11 -10.87
CA GLN A 272 -1.88 2.21 -9.95
C GLN A 272 -0.91 3.23 -10.55
N TYR A 273 -0.05 2.79 -11.47
CA TYR A 273 0.90 3.63 -12.15
C TYR A 273 0.61 3.59 -13.64
N ASP A 274 -0.04 4.63 -14.13
CA ASP A 274 -0.30 4.81 -15.56
C ASP A 274 1.02 5.24 -16.24
N TYR A 275 1.96 4.30 -16.35
CA TYR A 275 3.21 4.55 -17.05
C TYR A 275 2.92 4.70 -18.54
N ALA A 276 3.29 5.83 -19.10
CA ALA A 276 3.31 5.99 -20.55
C ALA A 276 4.16 4.85 -21.16
N GLU A 277 3.72 4.32 -22.30
CA GLU A 277 4.45 3.27 -23.01
C GLU A 277 5.94 3.68 -23.17
N GLY A 278 6.85 2.85 -22.68
CA GLY A 278 8.28 3.10 -22.68
C GLY A 278 8.81 3.98 -21.55
N ALA A 279 7.99 4.39 -20.59
CA ALA A 279 8.47 5.08 -19.39
C ALA A 279 9.14 4.07 -18.44
N THR A 280 10.25 4.49 -17.85
CA THR A 280 10.90 3.74 -16.76
C THR A 280 10.40 4.28 -15.43
N PRO A 281 10.11 3.42 -14.44
CA PRO A 281 9.79 3.87 -13.10
C PRO A 281 10.92 4.71 -12.51
N PRO A 282 10.64 5.63 -11.55
CA PRO A 282 11.68 6.38 -10.86
C PRO A 282 12.71 5.43 -10.24
N LYS A 283 14.00 5.76 -10.34
CA LYS A 283 15.04 4.92 -9.74
C LYS A 283 14.92 4.87 -8.22
N TYR A 284 14.51 5.97 -7.60
CA TYR A 284 14.32 6.09 -6.17
C TYR A 284 12.92 6.63 -5.84
N VAL A 285 12.32 6.08 -4.80
CA VAL A 285 11.10 6.60 -4.20
C VAL A 285 11.38 6.88 -2.73
N TRP A 286 11.29 8.14 -2.34
CA TRP A 286 11.56 8.59 -0.98
C TRP A 286 10.26 9.01 -0.31
N PHE A 287 9.77 8.19 0.59
CA PHE A 287 8.64 8.51 1.46
C PHE A 287 9.17 9.22 2.70
N ARG A 288 8.57 10.37 3.03
CA ARG A 288 8.95 11.13 4.23
C ARG A 288 7.73 11.75 4.91
N THR A 289 7.85 11.98 6.22
CA THR A 289 6.86 12.73 6.99
C THR A 289 7.18 14.24 7.00
N PHE A 290 6.14 15.03 7.26
CA PHE A 290 6.30 16.45 7.52
C PHE A 290 6.14 16.74 9.00
N ALA A 291 6.98 17.62 9.51
CA ALA A 291 6.87 18.11 10.87
C ALA A 291 5.66 19.04 11.07
N ASP A 292 5.14 19.67 10.00
CA ASP A 292 4.05 20.65 10.06
C ASP A 292 3.33 20.77 8.70
N SER A 293 2.01 20.82 8.73
CA SER A 293 1.16 21.03 7.55
C SER A 293 1.33 22.40 6.88
N THR A 294 2.05 23.33 7.51
CA THR A 294 2.35 24.66 6.96
C THR A 294 3.60 24.70 6.10
N THR A 295 4.38 23.63 6.06
CA THR A 295 5.61 23.50 5.25
C THR A 295 5.40 22.88 3.87
N LYS A 296 4.15 22.73 3.45
CA LYS A 296 3.77 22.23 2.11
C LYS A 296 3.94 23.27 1.04
#